data_e06c70b66401c3566a53c6e03d85c036
#
_entry.id   e06c70b66401c3566a53c6e03d85c036
#
_cell.length_a   1.000
_cell.length_b   1.000
_cell.length_c   1.000
_cell.angle_alpha   90.00
_cell.angle_beta   90.00
_cell.angle_gamma   90.00
#
_symmetry.space_group_name_H-M   'P 1'
#
loop_
_entity.id
_entity.type
_entity.pdbx_description
1 polymer ?
#
loop_
_entity_poly.entity_id
_entity_poly.type
_entity_poly.pdbx_seq_one_letter_code
_entity_poly.pdbx_strand_id
1 'polypeptide(L)'
;MSNLDELSSPPQTALESQDEVGIVGQYYDDKTARLVRKYGPGPRIHYHVGHYPSSKTPLNVQEATADAIRGSIRIHQEGLLRYAAKIWGAEHRLSGRILDVGCGLGGGSLFWAQEYGADVTAVTNAPEHAPIVEGFARECGVGGQVRALVCDAMHLPLDDGLYDAAVAIESSGYFNRPQWFERLARVLRPGGSVCIEEVFTTRPHGADVWAEYFYTKPASVLDYAEAAKAAGFELVDDVDATSETQPFWEESAAWTKAVLDSDDTLSAVARRQLRISLLANQALGTEWQAGGLRLGFLRFELR
;
A
#
# COMPACT_ATOMS: atom_id res chain seq x y z
N MET A 1 -10.20 21.82 18.81
CA MET A 1 -11.20 20.97 18.15
C MET A 1 -11.12 21.30 16.70
N SER A 2 -10.51 20.43 15.92
CA SER A 2 -10.07 20.72 14.55
C SER A 2 -11.18 20.42 13.55
N ASN A 3 -11.24 21.23 12.48
CA ASN A 3 -12.16 21.13 11.33
C ASN A 3 -12.05 19.80 10.53
N LEU A 4 -11.36 18.78 11.05
CA LEU A 4 -11.24 17.46 10.44
C LEU A 4 -12.46 16.57 10.75
N ASP A 5 -13.16 16.83 11.87
CA ASP A 5 -14.30 16.01 12.30
C ASP A 5 -15.55 16.09 11.40
N GLU A 6 -15.65 17.11 10.54
CA GLU A 6 -16.80 17.25 9.61
C GLU A 6 -16.53 16.67 8.21
N LEU A 7 -15.34 16.11 7.95
CA LEU A 7 -14.88 15.93 6.57
C LEU A 7 -14.89 14.51 6.04
N SER A 8 -15.07 13.47 6.86
CA SER A 8 -14.97 12.08 6.39
C SER A 8 -15.56 11.00 7.28
N SER A 9 -16.47 11.30 8.20
CA SER A 9 -17.08 10.23 9.02
C SER A 9 -18.03 9.38 8.16
N PRO A 10 -17.78 8.07 8.01
CA PRO A 10 -18.87 7.14 7.75
C PRO A 10 -19.83 7.15 8.94
N PRO A 11 -21.09 6.77 8.79
CA PRO A 11 -22.04 6.77 9.90
C PRO A 11 -21.51 5.91 11.05
N GLN A 12 -21.34 6.52 12.23
CA GLN A 12 -20.76 5.93 13.44
C GLN A 12 -21.52 4.73 14.04
N THR A 13 -22.51 4.19 13.36
CA THR A 13 -23.40 3.13 13.88
C THR A 13 -23.25 1.76 13.23
N ALA A 14 -22.21 1.51 12.40
CA ALA A 14 -22.06 0.24 11.64
C ALA A 14 -20.75 -0.52 11.93
N LEU A 15 -20.06 -0.30 13.02
CA LEU A 15 -18.73 -0.88 13.28
C LEU A 15 -18.76 -2.03 14.32
N GLU A 16 -19.68 -2.96 14.17
CA GLU A 16 -19.59 -4.24 14.91
C GLU A 16 -19.78 -5.41 13.94
N SER A 17 -18.69 -6.15 13.68
CA SER A 17 -18.58 -7.49 13.08
C SER A 17 -19.04 -7.67 11.61
N GLN A 18 -18.25 -8.34 10.80
CA GLN A 18 -18.44 -8.76 9.39
C GLN A 18 -18.51 -7.65 8.31
N ASP A 19 -18.91 -6.42 8.64
CA ASP A 19 -19.03 -5.32 7.66
C ASP A 19 -17.74 -4.50 7.45
N GLU A 20 -16.71 -4.59 8.33
CA GLU A 20 -15.47 -3.80 8.20
C GLU A 20 -14.78 -4.04 6.84
N VAL A 21 -14.75 -5.28 6.38
CA VAL A 21 -14.12 -5.66 5.10
C VAL A 21 -14.86 -5.05 3.92
N GLY A 22 -16.19 -5.05 3.96
CA GLY A 22 -17.04 -4.43 2.93
C GLY A 22 -16.88 -2.90 2.91
N ILE A 23 -16.78 -2.27 4.08
CA ILE A 23 -16.58 -0.82 4.20
C ILE A 23 -15.24 -0.40 3.59
N VAL A 24 -14.16 -1.13 3.86
CA VAL A 24 -12.83 -0.87 3.27
C VAL A 24 -12.88 -1.08 1.74
N GLY A 25 -13.53 -2.14 1.26
CA GLY A 25 -13.72 -2.39 -0.18
C GLY A 25 -14.42 -1.22 -0.87
N GLN A 26 -15.57 -0.80 -0.34
CA GLN A 26 -16.33 0.33 -0.88
C GLN A 26 -15.53 1.66 -0.84
N TYR A 27 -14.78 1.91 0.23
CA TYR A 27 -13.90 3.08 0.33
C TYR A 27 -12.89 3.13 -0.82
N TYR A 28 -12.29 1.98 -1.19
CA TYR A 28 -11.34 1.90 -2.30
C TYR A 28 -12.00 1.97 -3.66
N ASP A 29 -13.18 1.37 -3.86
CA ASP A 29 -13.97 1.52 -5.08
C ASP A 29 -14.29 2.99 -5.33
N ASP A 30 -14.81 3.72 -4.34
CA ASP A 30 -15.11 5.15 -4.41
C ASP A 30 -13.85 6.02 -4.65
N LYS A 31 -12.68 5.52 -4.31
CA LYS A 31 -11.40 6.22 -4.44
C LYS A 31 -10.71 5.99 -5.78
N THR A 32 -11.09 4.95 -6.52
CA THR A 32 -10.41 4.49 -7.75
C THR A 32 -10.17 5.60 -8.76
N ALA A 33 -11.18 6.40 -9.11
CA ALA A 33 -11.02 7.50 -10.06
C ALA A 33 -10.00 8.56 -9.60
N ARG A 34 -9.89 8.78 -8.28
CA ARG A 34 -8.92 9.72 -7.68
C ARG A 34 -7.51 9.15 -7.73
N LEU A 35 -7.35 7.84 -7.50
CA LEU A 35 -6.07 7.15 -7.61
C LEU A 35 -5.55 7.19 -9.04
N VAL A 36 -6.40 6.90 -10.02
CA VAL A 36 -6.06 7.00 -11.45
C VAL A 36 -5.66 8.42 -11.83
N ARG A 37 -6.35 9.44 -11.33
CA ARG A 37 -5.98 10.84 -11.59
C ARG A 37 -4.60 11.19 -11.06
N LYS A 38 -4.26 10.77 -9.84
CA LYS A 38 -3.00 11.14 -9.18
C LYS A 38 -1.83 10.28 -9.64
N TYR A 39 -2.02 8.97 -9.70
CA TYR A 39 -0.94 8.00 -9.89
C TYR A 39 -0.95 7.33 -11.28
N GLY A 40 -2.00 7.56 -12.06
CA GLY A 40 -2.15 7.04 -13.42
C GLY A 40 -1.42 7.87 -14.49
N PRO A 41 -1.68 7.62 -15.77
CA PRO A 41 -2.58 6.56 -16.24
C PRO A 41 -2.00 5.19 -16.05
N GLY A 42 -2.37 4.12 -16.03
CA GLY A 42 -1.76 2.79 -15.96
C GLY A 42 -0.62 2.57 -16.95
N PRO A 43 -0.26 1.30 -17.13
CA PRO A 43 -0.83 0.12 -16.48
C PRO A 43 -0.34 -0.13 -15.04
N ARG A 44 0.86 0.34 -14.65
CA ARG A 44 1.37 0.20 -13.29
C ARG A 44 0.96 1.43 -12.46
N ILE A 45 -0.14 1.29 -11.70
CA ILE A 45 -0.60 2.32 -10.75
C ILE A 45 -0.28 1.84 -9.34
N HIS A 46 0.59 2.58 -8.67
CA HIS A 46 0.99 2.32 -7.29
C HIS A 46 0.24 3.27 -6.34
N TYR A 47 -0.17 2.75 -5.19
CA TYR A 47 -0.77 3.54 -4.13
C TYR A 47 -0.09 3.24 -2.80
N HIS A 48 1.13 3.69 -2.68
CA HIS A 48 2.02 3.62 -1.52
C HIS A 48 3.01 4.79 -1.60
N VAL A 49 3.81 5.00 -0.57
CA VAL A 49 4.86 6.03 -0.59
C VAL A 49 5.97 5.69 -1.59
N GLY A 50 6.86 6.63 -1.84
CA GLY A 50 8.01 6.44 -2.72
C GLY A 50 9.32 6.31 -1.94
N HIS A 51 10.33 5.63 -2.49
CA HIS A 51 11.68 5.59 -1.96
C HIS A 51 12.55 6.64 -2.66
N TYR A 52 13.10 7.57 -1.87
CA TYR A 52 13.90 8.73 -2.29
C TYR A 52 15.33 8.56 -1.77
N PRO A 53 16.22 7.90 -2.51
CA PRO A 53 17.58 7.68 -2.05
C PRO A 53 18.33 9.01 -1.90
N SER A 54 19.06 9.17 -0.81
CA SER A 54 19.81 10.40 -0.46
C SER A 54 20.88 10.79 -1.50
N SER A 55 21.25 9.86 -2.39
CA SER A 55 22.18 10.11 -3.49
C SER A 55 21.59 10.91 -4.66
N LYS A 56 20.29 11.13 -4.69
CA LYS A 56 19.60 11.91 -5.75
C LYS A 56 19.19 13.28 -5.20
N THR A 57 19.33 14.30 -6.05
CA THR A 57 18.81 15.64 -5.74
C THR A 57 17.27 15.60 -5.80
N PRO A 58 16.57 16.01 -4.74
CA PRO A 58 15.11 16.10 -4.75
C PRO A 58 14.59 17.04 -5.84
N LEU A 59 13.38 16.78 -6.32
CA LEU A 59 12.68 17.68 -7.23
C LEU A 59 12.41 19.03 -6.54
N ASN A 60 12.68 20.15 -7.22
CA ASN A 60 12.24 21.46 -6.76
C ASN A 60 10.72 21.59 -7.00
N VAL A 61 9.92 21.19 -6.02
CA VAL A 61 8.45 21.17 -6.11
C VAL A 61 7.83 22.56 -6.25
N GLN A 62 8.56 23.64 -5.89
CA GLN A 62 8.07 25.00 -5.99
C GLN A 62 8.01 25.51 -7.45
N GLU A 63 8.86 24.95 -8.31
CA GLU A 63 8.97 25.33 -9.72
C GLU A 63 8.41 24.27 -10.67
N ALA A 64 8.08 23.08 -10.14
CA ALA A 64 7.65 21.94 -10.93
C ALA A 64 6.16 22.00 -11.29
N THR A 65 5.82 21.57 -12.51
CA THR A 65 4.42 21.36 -12.92
C THR A 65 3.80 20.14 -12.23
N ALA A 66 2.45 20.09 -12.15
CA ALA A 66 1.75 18.91 -11.61
C ALA A 66 2.17 17.61 -12.31
N ASP A 67 2.39 17.63 -13.62
CA ASP A 67 2.82 16.44 -14.37
C ASP A 67 4.26 16.03 -14.03
N ALA A 68 5.17 16.98 -13.84
CA ALA A 68 6.54 16.69 -13.41
C ALA A 68 6.57 16.09 -12.01
N ILE A 69 5.78 16.64 -11.06
CA ILE A 69 5.66 16.09 -9.70
C ILE A 69 5.06 14.68 -9.73
N ARG A 70 3.99 14.47 -10.50
CA ARG A 70 3.39 13.14 -10.68
C ARG A 70 4.39 12.13 -11.24
N GLY A 71 5.18 12.54 -12.24
CA GLY A 71 6.26 11.73 -12.80
C GLY A 71 7.30 11.34 -11.76
N SER A 72 7.71 12.29 -10.91
CA SER A 72 8.64 12.05 -9.79
C SER A 72 8.06 11.04 -8.79
N ILE A 73 6.83 11.23 -8.33
CA ILE A 73 6.14 10.32 -7.42
C ILE A 73 6.14 8.89 -7.98
N ARG A 74 5.76 8.69 -9.25
CA ARG A 74 5.72 7.36 -9.88
C ARG A 74 7.09 6.70 -9.96
N ILE A 75 8.14 7.46 -10.31
CA ILE A 75 9.51 6.94 -10.35
C ILE A 75 9.95 6.46 -8.95
N HIS A 76 9.61 7.19 -7.90
CA HIS A 76 10.00 6.84 -6.55
C HIS A 76 9.13 5.70 -5.97
N GLN A 77 7.86 5.57 -6.36
CA GLN A 77 7.03 4.40 -6.05
C GLN A 77 7.59 3.11 -6.70
N GLU A 78 7.97 3.16 -7.96
CA GLU A 78 8.72 2.06 -8.60
C GLU A 78 10.08 1.81 -7.90
N GLY A 79 10.74 2.87 -7.45
CA GLY A 79 11.97 2.81 -6.67
C GLY A 79 11.80 2.07 -5.34
N LEU A 80 10.66 2.24 -4.67
CA LEU A 80 10.32 1.54 -3.43
C LEU A 80 10.22 0.03 -3.66
N LEU A 81 9.53 -0.40 -4.71
CA LEU A 81 9.43 -1.83 -5.03
C LEU A 81 10.78 -2.45 -5.41
N ARG A 82 11.64 -1.72 -6.14
CA ARG A 82 13.02 -2.18 -6.42
C ARG A 82 13.86 -2.27 -5.15
N TYR A 83 13.67 -1.35 -4.21
CA TYR A 83 14.34 -1.40 -2.91
C TYR A 83 13.86 -2.57 -2.06
N ALA A 84 12.54 -2.79 -2.00
CA ALA A 84 11.91 -3.94 -1.38
C ALA A 84 12.43 -5.27 -1.96
N ALA A 85 12.47 -5.36 -3.28
CA ALA A 85 12.97 -6.54 -4.00
C ALA A 85 14.42 -6.90 -3.60
N LYS A 86 15.27 -5.87 -3.44
CA LYS A 86 16.66 -6.08 -2.99
C LYS A 86 16.72 -6.60 -1.56
N ILE A 87 15.94 -6.00 -0.63
CA ILE A 87 15.91 -6.41 0.78
C ILE A 87 15.42 -7.86 0.88
N TRP A 88 14.35 -8.19 0.20
CA TRP A 88 13.71 -9.50 0.30
C TRP A 88 14.35 -10.59 -0.56
N GLY A 89 15.33 -10.25 -1.41
CA GLY A 89 15.97 -11.19 -2.33
C GLY A 89 14.97 -11.76 -3.34
N ALA A 90 14.22 -10.87 -4.02
CA ALA A 90 13.09 -11.20 -4.88
C ALA A 90 13.45 -12.19 -6.01
N GLU A 91 14.67 -12.14 -6.57
CA GLU A 91 15.13 -13.04 -7.62
C GLU A 91 14.97 -14.54 -7.25
N HIS A 92 15.05 -14.86 -5.97
CA HIS A 92 14.96 -16.23 -5.48
C HIS A 92 13.65 -16.54 -4.73
N ARG A 93 13.02 -15.52 -4.15
CA ARG A 93 11.84 -15.70 -3.27
C ARG A 93 10.54 -15.28 -3.91
N LEU A 94 10.58 -14.30 -4.82
CA LEU A 94 9.38 -13.72 -5.43
C LEU A 94 9.28 -14.01 -6.93
N SER A 95 10.07 -14.97 -7.45
CA SER A 95 10.02 -15.41 -8.86
C SER A 95 9.12 -16.63 -9.10
N GLY A 96 8.54 -17.19 -8.04
CA GLY A 96 7.63 -18.32 -8.09
C GLY A 96 6.16 -17.92 -8.03
N ARG A 97 5.35 -18.75 -7.37
CA ARG A 97 3.93 -18.47 -7.15
C ARG A 97 3.75 -17.62 -5.89
N ILE A 98 3.24 -16.40 -6.03
CA ILE A 98 3.12 -15.46 -4.91
C ILE A 98 1.69 -14.91 -4.77
N LEU A 99 1.38 -14.48 -3.54
CA LEU A 99 0.21 -13.65 -3.22
C LEU A 99 0.63 -12.19 -3.14
N ASP A 100 -0.08 -11.30 -3.80
CA ASP A 100 0.00 -9.85 -3.56
C ASP A 100 -1.28 -9.45 -2.81
N VAL A 101 -1.16 -9.32 -1.48
CA VAL A 101 -2.33 -9.20 -0.59
C VAL A 101 -2.65 -7.73 -0.35
N GLY A 102 -3.82 -7.30 -0.82
CA GLY A 102 -4.20 -5.90 -0.88
C GLY A 102 -3.59 -5.20 -2.10
N CYS A 103 -3.66 -5.85 -3.25
CA CYS A 103 -2.98 -5.45 -4.49
C CYS A 103 -3.39 -4.07 -5.06
N GLY A 104 -4.45 -3.45 -4.54
CA GLY A 104 -4.99 -2.20 -5.07
C GLY A 104 -5.27 -2.30 -6.56
N LEU A 105 -4.74 -1.38 -7.37
CA LEU A 105 -4.89 -1.37 -8.84
C LEU A 105 -3.83 -2.24 -9.56
N GLY A 106 -3.13 -3.09 -8.83
CA GLY A 106 -2.24 -4.10 -9.39
C GLY A 106 -0.84 -3.64 -9.73
N GLY A 107 -0.43 -2.42 -9.36
CA GLY A 107 0.91 -1.90 -9.68
C GLY A 107 2.03 -2.82 -9.19
N GLY A 108 1.93 -3.30 -7.94
CA GLY A 108 2.85 -4.28 -7.35
C GLY A 108 2.78 -5.63 -8.07
N SER A 109 1.57 -6.17 -8.28
CA SER A 109 1.37 -7.45 -8.97
C SER A 109 2.03 -7.49 -10.33
N LEU A 110 1.84 -6.41 -11.12
CA LEU A 110 2.46 -6.26 -12.44
C LEU A 110 3.98 -6.13 -12.35
N PHE A 111 4.48 -5.43 -11.33
CA PHE A 111 5.91 -5.30 -11.09
C PHE A 111 6.55 -6.67 -10.83
N TRP A 112 6.01 -7.47 -9.91
CA TRP A 112 6.55 -8.79 -9.60
C TRP A 112 6.51 -9.74 -10.81
N ALA A 113 5.42 -9.72 -11.59
CA ALA A 113 5.29 -10.55 -12.78
C ALA A 113 6.30 -10.14 -13.87
N GLN A 114 6.44 -8.84 -14.16
CA GLN A 114 7.29 -8.37 -15.25
C GLN A 114 8.79 -8.40 -14.93
N GLU A 115 9.15 -8.01 -13.69
CA GLU A 115 10.57 -7.90 -13.32
C GLU A 115 11.16 -9.23 -12.83
N TYR A 116 10.33 -10.11 -12.22
CA TYR A 116 10.79 -11.35 -11.59
C TYR A 116 10.15 -12.62 -12.15
N GLY A 117 9.23 -12.50 -13.10
CA GLY A 117 8.56 -13.65 -13.71
C GLY A 117 7.56 -14.36 -12.78
N ALA A 118 7.12 -13.71 -11.72
CA ALA A 118 6.20 -14.28 -10.74
C ALA A 118 4.85 -14.68 -11.33
N ASP A 119 4.28 -15.79 -10.85
CA ASP A 119 2.86 -16.15 -11.01
C ASP A 119 2.08 -15.56 -9.83
N VAL A 120 1.38 -14.45 -10.06
CA VAL A 120 0.81 -13.60 -9.02
C VAL A 120 -0.69 -13.81 -8.88
N THR A 121 -1.15 -14.17 -7.67
CA THR A 121 -2.55 -14.01 -7.29
C THR A 121 -2.71 -12.67 -6.57
N ALA A 122 -3.32 -11.71 -7.26
CA ALA A 122 -3.56 -10.35 -6.81
C ALA A 122 -4.86 -10.29 -5.98
N VAL A 123 -4.72 -10.27 -4.66
CA VAL A 123 -5.85 -10.31 -3.73
C VAL A 123 -6.35 -8.90 -3.42
N THR A 124 -7.65 -8.68 -3.57
CA THR A 124 -8.31 -7.42 -3.21
C THR A 124 -9.69 -7.68 -2.60
N ASN A 125 -10.14 -6.80 -1.71
CA ASN A 125 -11.53 -6.78 -1.23
C ASN A 125 -12.41 -5.75 -1.96
N ALA A 126 -11.85 -5.01 -2.94
CA ALA A 126 -12.54 -4.05 -3.78
C ALA A 126 -12.89 -4.69 -5.14
N PRO A 127 -14.16 -5.08 -5.39
CA PRO A 127 -14.54 -5.81 -6.60
C PRO A 127 -14.22 -5.06 -7.91
N GLU A 128 -14.31 -3.72 -7.90
CA GLU A 128 -14.00 -2.91 -9.07
C GLU A 128 -12.51 -2.91 -9.46
N HIS A 129 -11.62 -3.25 -8.53
CA HIS A 129 -10.19 -3.35 -8.83
C HIS A 129 -9.84 -4.56 -9.69
N ALA A 130 -10.51 -5.69 -9.52
CA ALA A 130 -10.18 -6.94 -10.20
C ALA A 130 -10.15 -6.81 -11.75
N PRO A 131 -11.19 -6.27 -12.43
CA PRO A 131 -11.15 -6.11 -13.88
C PRO A 131 -10.08 -5.11 -14.34
N ILE A 132 -9.72 -4.11 -13.52
CA ILE A 132 -8.65 -3.15 -13.81
C ILE A 132 -7.30 -3.87 -13.78
N VAL A 133 -7.01 -4.64 -12.72
CA VAL A 133 -5.79 -5.44 -12.58
C VAL A 133 -5.60 -6.38 -13.77
N GLU A 134 -6.65 -7.14 -14.12
CA GLU A 134 -6.62 -8.06 -15.25
C GLU A 134 -6.50 -7.34 -16.61
N GLY A 135 -7.11 -6.17 -16.75
CA GLY A 135 -6.98 -5.32 -17.93
C GLY A 135 -5.54 -4.87 -18.12
N PHE A 136 -4.93 -4.33 -17.08
CA PHE A 136 -3.53 -3.92 -17.09
C PHE A 136 -2.55 -5.08 -17.28
N ALA A 137 -2.85 -6.25 -16.69
CA ALA A 137 -2.03 -7.45 -16.90
C ALA A 137 -1.99 -7.87 -18.39
N ARG A 138 -3.13 -7.83 -19.08
CA ARG A 138 -3.20 -8.09 -20.53
C ARG A 138 -2.43 -7.03 -21.32
N GLU A 139 -2.60 -5.75 -21.00
CA GLU A 139 -1.89 -4.64 -21.62
C GLU A 139 -0.35 -4.77 -21.47
N CYS A 140 0.09 -5.21 -20.31
CA CYS A 140 1.50 -5.46 -19.99
C CYS A 140 2.07 -6.76 -20.57
N GLY A 141 1.26 -7.60 -21.21
CA GLY A 141 1.69 -8.90 -21.74
C GLY A 141 1.90 -9.98 -20.67
N VAL A 142 1.43 -9.77 -19.43
CA VAL A 142 1.54 -10.72 -18.31
C VAL A 142 0.17 -11.28 -17.87
N GLY A 143 -0.84 -11.21 -18.73
CA GLY A 143 -2.20 -11.69 -18.42
C GLY A 143 -2.30 -13.19 -18.11
N GLY A 144 -1.27 -14.00 -18.47
CA GLY A 144 -1.18 -15.40 -18.08
C GLY A 144 -0.51 -15.61 -16.71
N GLN A 145 0.11 -14.59 -16.13
CA GLN A 145 0.85 -14.65 -14.87
C GLN A 145 0.16 -13.92 -13.72
N VAL A 146 -0.74 -12.97 -14.01
CA VAL A 146 -1.45 -12.19 -12.99
C VAL A 146 -2.93 -12.46 -13.08
N ARG A 147 -3.52 -12.93 -11.99
CA ARG A 147 -4.96 -13.13 -11.84
C ARG A 147 -5.46 -12.41 -10.60
N ALA A 148 -6.58 -11.72 -10.71
CA ALA A 148 -7.21 -11.08 -9.56
C ALA A 148 -8.10 -12.08 -8.80
N LEU A 149 -8.10 -11.93 -7.46
CA LEU A 149 -8.95 -12.68 -6.55
C LEU A 149 -9.65 -11.71 -5.61
N VAL A 150 -10.97 -11.61 -5.72
CA VAL A 150 -11.77 -10.78 -4.82
C VAL A 150 -12.16 -11.59 -3.58
N CYS A 151 -11.51 -11.30 -2.46
CA CYS A 151 -11.82 -11.93 -1.17
C CYS A 151 -11.23 -11.14 0.00
N ASP A 152 -11.64 -11.52 1.21
CA ASP A 152 -11.02 -11.09 2.45
C ASP A 152 -9.64 -11.78 2.65
N ALA A 153 -8.62 -10.99 2.98
CA ALA A 153 -7.26 -11.48 3.22
C ALA A 153 -7.16 -12.50 4.37
N MET A 154 -8.05 -12.43 5.37
CA MET A 154 -8.12 -13.40 6.47
C MET A 154 -8.81 -14.72 6.07
N HIS A 155 -9.55 -14.74 4.95
CA HIS A 155 -10.34 -15.86 4.49
C HIS A 155 -9.99 -16.26 3.04
N LEU A 156 -8.69 -16.34 2.72
CA LEU A 156 -8.23 -16.72 1.39
C LEU A 156 -8.79 -18.10 0.97
N PRO A 157 -9.62 -18.21 -0.08
CA PRO A 157 -10.18 -19.49 -0.54
C PRO A 157 -9.18 -20.24 -1.43
N LEU A 158 -8.00 -20.53 -0.87
CA LEU A 158 -6.85 -21.10 -1.59
C LEU A 158 -6.44 -22.41 -0.93
N ASP A 159 -5.90 -23.33 -1.72
CA ASP A 159 -5.38 -24.60 -1.23
C ASP A 159 -4.09 -24.41 -0.40
N ASP A 160 -3.85 -25.33 0.50
CA ASP A 160 -2.71 -25.29 1.40
C ASP A 160 -1.39 -25.61 0.67
N GLY A 161 -0.30 -24.96 1.07
CA GLY A 161 1.06 -25.27 0.61
C GLY A 161 1.37 -24.94 -0.86
N LEU A 162 0.61 -24.04 -1.48
CA LEU A 162 0.76 -23.74 -2.91
C LEU A 162 1.66 -22.55 -3.23
N TYR A 163 1.88 -21.63 -2.29
CA TYR A 163 2.55 -20.36 -2.56
C TYR A 163 3.95 -20.32 -1.97
N ASP A 164 4.87 -19.71 -2.69
CA ASP A 164 6.25 -19.49 -2.30
C ASP A 164 6.40 -18.30 -1.36
N ALA A 165 5.61 -17.27 -1.59
CA ALA A 165 5.60 -16.08 -0.76
C ALA A 165 4.25 -15.35 -0.79
N ALA A 166 4.05 -14.48 0.20
CA ALA A 166 3.04 -13.44 0.22
C ALA A 166 3.72 -12.07 0.37
N VAL A 167 3.24 -11.09 -0.39
CA VAL A 167 3.68 -9.70 -0.34
C VAL A 167 2.51 -8.84 0.09
N ALA A 168 2.74 -7.85 0.95
CA ALA A 168 1.78 -6.82 1.35
C ALA A 168 2.50 -5.45 1.35
N ILE A 169 2.04 -4.53 0.51
CA ILE A 169 2.57 -3.18 0.37
C ILE A 169 1.52 -2.17 0.85
N GLU A 170 1.77 -1.51 1.98
CA GLU A 170 0.85 -0.59 2.66
C GLU A 170 -0.60 -1.11 2.71
N SER A 171 -0.78 -2.39 3.00
CA SER A 171 -2.09 -3.04 3.04
C SER A 171 -2.35 -3.82 4.31
N SER A 172 -1.32 -4.26 5.00
CA SER A 172 -1.43 -5.14 6.18
C SER A 172 -1.98 -4.43 7.41
N GLY A 173 -1.99 -3.10 7.44
CA GLY A 173 -2.59 -2.29 8.48
C GLY A 173 -4.12 -2.47 8.61
N TYR A 174 -4.79 -3.03 7.59
CA TYR A 174 -6.21 -3.36 7.60
C TYR A 174 -6.52 -4.74 8.17
N PHE A 175 -5.52 -5.62 8.32
CA PHE A 175 -5.73 -7.03 8.60
C PHE A 175 -5.78 -7.34 10.09
N ASN A 176 -6.59 -8.33 10.47
CA ASN A 176 -6.43 -9.00 11.75
C ASN A 176 -5.17 -9.86 11.67
N ARG A 177 -4.05 -9.35 12.18
CA ARG A 177 -2.72 -9.93 12.04
C ARG A 177 -2.63 -11.40 12.49
N PRO A 178 -3.11 -11.81 13.68
CA PRO A 178 -3.12 -13.21 14.07
C PRO A 178 -3.81 -14.11 13.04
N GLN A 179 -5.04 -13.81 12.65
CA GLN A 179 -5.80 -14.61 11.68
C GLN A 179 -5.14 -14.61 10.30
N TRP A 180 -4.58 -13.47 9.88
CA TRP A 180 -3.90 -13.36 8.60
C TRP A 180 -2.63 -14.23 8.55
N PHE A 181 -1.76 -14.17 9.57
CA PHE A 181 -0.58 -15.03 9.64
C PHE A 181 -0.94 -16.52 9.77
N GLU A 182 -1.96 -16.90 10.53
CA GLU A 182 -2.48 -18.27 10.59
C GLU A 182 -2.93 -18.76 9.21
N ARG A 183 -3.62 -17.90 8.43
CA ARG A 183 -4.05 -18.24 7.07
C ARG A 183 -2.86 -18.35 6.13
N LEU A 184 -1.89 -17.44 6.21
CA LEU A 184 -0.68 -17.51 5.41
C LEU A 184 0.17 -18.76 5.72
N ALA A 185 0.28 -19.15 6.99
CA ALA A 185 0.98 -20.38 7.38
C ALA A 185 0.41 -21.64 6.72
N ARG A 186 -0.87 -21.63 6.34
CA ARG A 186 -1.50 -22.74 5.63
C ARG A 186 -1.28 -22.69 4.12
N VAL A 187 -1.42 -21.51 3.50
CA VAL A 187 -1.33 -21.39 2.03
C VAL A 187 0.12 -21.37 1.53
N LEU A 188 1.06 -20.95 2.37
CA LEU A 188 2.48 -21.00 2.02
C LEU A 188 3.05 -22.41 2.21
N ARG A 189 4.00 -22.75 1.34
CA ARG A 189 4.79 -23.98 1.53
C ARG A 189 5.77 -23.80 2.71
N PRO A 190 6.26 -24.90 3.31
CA PRO A 190 7.35 -24.83 4.29
C PRO A 190 8.54 -24.05 3.73
N GLY A 191 9.11 -23.14 4.53
CA GLY A 191 10.15 -22.20 4.09
C GLY A 191 9.64 -21.02 3.24
N GLY A 192 8.32 -20.90 3.03
CA GLY A 192 7.72 -19.76 2.35
C GLY A 192 7.89 -18.46 3.13
N SER A 193 7.86 -17.33 2.42
CA SER A 193 8.13 -16.00 3.00
C SER A 193 6.91 -15.11 3.02
N VAL A 194 6.78 -14.28 4.07
CA VAL A 194 5.86 -13.14 4.10
C VAL A 194 6.69 -11.85 4.09
N CYS A 195 6.50 -11.04 3.06
CA CYS A 195 7.22 -9.80 2.80
C CYS A 195 6.26 -8.62 2.99
N ILE A 196 6.54 -7.75 3.93
CA ILE A 196 5.66 -6.64 4.31
C ILE A 196 6.42 -5.33 4.19
N GLU A 197 5.88 -4.40 3.45
CA GLU A 197 6.21 -2.99 3.56
C GLU A 197 5.00 -2.29 4.15
N GLU A 198 5.20 -1.58 5.28
CA GLU A 198 4.09 -0.98 6.03
C GLU A 198 4.57 0.19 6.90
N VAL A 199 3.59 0.99 7.30
CA VAL A 199 3.78 2.05 8.29
C VAL A 199 3.47 1.52 9.68
N PHE A 200 4.48 1.51 10.53
CA PHE A 200 4.40 1.05 11.92
C PHE A 200 4.35 2.23 12.88
N THR A 201 3.60 2.08 13.99
CA THR A 201 3.69 3.03 15.09
C THR A 201 4.92 2.73 15.96
N THR A 202 5.62 3.76 16.39
CA THR A 202 6.80 3.66 17.29
C THR A 202 6.46 3.94 18.74
N ARG A 203 5.28 4.52 18.99
CA ARG A 203 4.79 4.91 20.32
C ARG A 203 3.25 5.00 20.33
N PRO A 204 2.59 4.91 21.48
CA PRO A 204 1.15 5.18 21.58
C PRO A 204 0.80 6.53 20.94
N HIS A 205 -0.29 6.58 20.19
CA HIS A 205 -0.76 7.77 19.47
C HIS A 205 0.25 8.37 18.46
N GLY A 206 1.30 7.63 18.11
CA GLY A 206 2.32 8.10 17.17
C GLY A 206 1.87 8.05 15.69
N ALA A 207 0.75 7.40 15.42
CA ALA A 207 0.20 7.19 14.08
C ALA A 207 -1.29 7.57 13.98
N ASP A 208 -1.77 8.49 14.83
CA ASP A 208 -3.19 8.82 14.89
C ASP A 208 -3.71 9.45 13.60
N VAL A 209 -2.94 10.37 12.99
CA VAL A 209 -3.32 11.00 11.71
C VAL A 209 -3.35 9.96 10.59
N TRP A 210 -2.37 9.04 10.56
CA TRP A 210 -2.34 7.93 9.61
C TRP A 210 -3.58 7.04 9.76
N ALA A 211 -3.86 6.62 10.98
CA ALA A 211 -4.99 5.75 11.32
C ALA A 211 -6.33 6.37 10.91
N GLU A 212 -6.51 7.65 11.22
CA GLU A 212 -7.74 8.38 10.91
C GLU A 212 -7.92 8.58 9.39
N TYR A 213 -6.86 9.02 8.69
CA TYR A 213 -6.94 9.33 7.27
C TYR A 213 -7.12 8.10 6.39
N PHE A 214 -6.47 6.98 6.73
CA PHE A 214 -6.54 5.74 5.96
C PHE A 214 -7.51 4.71 6.53
N TYR A 215 -8.14 4.98 7.67
CA TYR A 215 -9.02 4.01 8.37
C TYR A 215 -8.30 2.69 8.69
N THR A 216 -7.02 2.75 9.05
CA THR A 216 -6.20 1.60 9.39
C THR A 216 -6.05 1.44 10.89
N LYS A 217 -5.50 0.30 11.30
CA LYS A 217 -5.12 0.00 12.69
C LYS A 217 -3.60 -0.18 12.77
N PRO A 218 -2.80 0.93 12.75
CA PRO A 218 -1.36 0.83 12.84
C PRO A 218 -0.93 0.04 14.07
N ALA A 219 0.14 -0.74 13.90
CA ALA A 219 0.72 -1.52 14.97
C ALA A 219 2.24 -1.37 14.96
N SER A 220 2.89 -1.77 16.03
CA SER A 220 4.35 -1.80 16.09
C SER A 220 4.91 -3.01 15.35
N VAL A 221 6.20 -2.98 15.02
CA VAL A 221 6.91 -4.15 14.49
C VAL A 221 6.81 -5.34 15.44
N LEU A 222 6.80 -5.08 16.77
CA LEU A 222 6.65 -6.12 17.77
C LEU A 222 5.31 -6.84 17.67
N ASP A 223 4.20 -6.11 17.47
CA ASP A 223 2.87 -6.73 17.32
C ASP A 223 2.82 -7.67 16.10
N TYR A 224 3.49 -7.28 14.99
CA TYR A 224 3.62 -8.15 13.82
C TYR A 224 4.48 -9.37 14.10
N ALA A 225 5.62 -9.18 14.79
CA ALA A 225 6.53 -10.27 15.12
C ALA A 225 5.89 -11.31 16.07
N GLU A 226 5.10 -10.85 17.05
CA GLU A 226 4.37 -11.73 17.97
C GLU A 226 3.27 -12.51 17.25
N ALA A 227 2.47 -11.87 16.40
CA ALA A 227 1.44 -12.53 15.62
C ALA A 227 2.04 -13.56 14.64
N ALA A 228 3.11 -13.20 13.94
CA ALA A 228 3.82 -14.07 13.01
C ALA A 228 4.42 -15.30 13.75
N LYS A 229 5.07 -15.07 14.89
CA LYS A 229 5.66 -16.13 15.71
C LYS A 229 4.61 -17.13 16.20
N ALA A 230 3.44 -16.66 16.63
CA ALA A 230 2.34 -17.52 17.05
C ALA A 230 1.87 -18.46 15.93
N ALA A 231 1.97 -18.03 14.65
CA ALA A 231 1.63 -18.80 13.47
C ALA A 231 2.80 -19.61 12.87
N GLY A 232 3.96 -19.66 13.54
CA GLY A 232 5.10 -20.46 13.10
C GLY A 232 6.10 -19.74 12.20
N PHE A 233 6.02 -18.43 12.09
CA PHE A 233 6.99 -17.61 11.33
C PHE A 233 8.10 -17.06 12.23
N GLU A 234 9.26 -16.82 11.64
CA GLU A 234 10.37 -16.10 12.25
C GLU A 234 10.64 -14.81 11.48
N LEU A 235 10.81 -13.68 12.19
CA LEU A 235 11.24 -12.41 11.60
C LEU A 235 12.73 -12.53 11.22
N VAL A 236 13.05 -12.31 9.95
CA VAL A 236 14.40 -12.48 9.39
C VAL A 236 15.01 -11.15 8.95
N ASP A 237 14.20 -10.26 8.34
CA ASP A 237 14.64 -8.93 7.98
C ASP A 237 13.71 -7.88 8.61
N ASP A 238 14.31 -6.80 9.11
CA ASP A 238 13.68 -5.61 9.64
C ASP A 238 14.51 -4.38 9.26
N VAL A 239 14.07 -3.67 8.22
CA VAL A 239 14.78 -2.51 7.65
C VAL A 239 13.91 -1.28 7.75
N ASP A 240 14.45 -0.22 8.36
CA ASP A 240 13.83 1.10 8.46
C ASP A 240 14.17 1.94 7.24
N ALA A 241 13.18 2.51 6.57
CA ALA A 241 13.34 3.42 5.45
C ALA A 241 12.54 4.73 5.62
N THR A 242 12.25 5.10 6.86
CA THR A 242 11.43 6.28 7.18
C THR A 242 12.01 7.57 6.58
N SER A 243 13.33 7.75 6.69
CA SER A 243 14.00 8.94 6.17
C SER A 243 13.95 9.03 4.65
N GLU A 244 14.11 7.90 3.96
CA GLU A 244 14.11 7.82 2.51
C GLU A 244 12.72 7.92 1.87
N THR A 245 11.67 7.88 2.67
CA THR A 245 10.28 7.99 2.18
C THR A 245 9.61 9.30 2.55
N GLN A 246 10.19 10.06 3.46
CA GLN A 246 9.66 11.34 3.92
C GLN A 246 9.39 12.37 2.80
N PRO A 247 10.21 12.51 1.72
CA PRO A 247 9.95 13.49 0.66
C PRO A 247 8.65 13.24 -0.12
N PHE A 248 8.10 12.03 -0.08
CA PHE A 248 6.82 11.70 -0.71
C PHE A 248 5.68 12.62 -0.27
N TRP A 249 5.64 13.02 1.00
CA TRP A 249 4.58 13.86 1.55
C TRP A 249 4.63 15.27 1.03
N GLU A 250 5.85 15.82 0.85
CA GLU A 250 6.06 17.13 0.24
C GLU A 250 5.63 17.12 -1.23
N GLU A 251 6.07 16.15 -2.02
CA GLU A 251 5.66 15.99 -3.42
C GLU A 251 4.14 15.77 -3.55
N SER A 252 3.54 14.96 -2.68
CA SER A 252 2.10 14.70 -2.67
C SER A 252 1.29 15.95 -2.37
N ALA A 253 1.71 16.76 -1.41
CA ALA A 253 1.08 18.04 -1.10
C ALA A 253 1.24 19.04 -2.25
N ALA A 254 2.45 19.15 -2.81
CA ALA A 254 2.75 20.05 -3.92
C ALA A 254 1.96 19.68 -5.17
N TRP A 255 1.87 18.40 -5.52
CA TRP A 255 1.01 17.95 -6.63
C TRP A 255 -0.44 18.36 -6.43
N THR A 256 -0.96 18.11 -5.24
CA THR A 256 -2.36 18.43 -4.92
C THR A 256 -2.64 19.93 -5.02
N LYS A 257 -1.70 20.75 -4.55
CA LYS A 257 -1.76 22.20 -4.66
C LYS A 257 -1.72 22.66 -6.12
N ALA A 258 -0.76 22.14 -6.90
CA ALA A 258 -0.60 22.50 -8.32
C ALA A 258 -1.87 22.18 -9.13
N VAL A 259 -2.53 21.04 -8.89
CA VAL A 259 -3.81 20.71 -9.54
C VAL A 259 -4.92 21.64 -9.11
N LEU A 260 -5.01 22.00 -7.82
CA LEU A 260 -6.02 22.95 -7.32
C LEU A 260 -5.88 24.35 -7.96
N ASP A 261 -4.64 24.75 -8.22
CA ASP A 261 -4.31 26.10 -8.74
C ASP A 261 -4.46 26.18 -10.27
N SER A 262 -4.29 25.07 -11.00
CA SER A 262 -4.21 25.07 -12.47
C SER A 262 -5.39 24.42 -13.20
N ASP A 263 -6.18 23.56 -12.53
CA ASP A 263 -7.31 22.85 -13.17
C ASP A 263 -8.65 23.54 -12.89
N ASP A 264 -9.06 24.40 -13.80
CA ASP A 264 -10.33 25.11 -13.72
C ASP A 264 -11.56 24.23 -14.03
N THR A 265 -11.34 23.01 -14.52
CA THR A 265 -12.41 22.06 -14.88
C THR A 265 -12.92 21.25 -13.68
N LEU A 266 -12.26 21.39 -12.52
CA LEU A 266 -12.61 20.67 -11.31
C LEU A 266 -14.01 21.00 -10.83
N SER A 267 -14.84 19.95 -10.64
CA SER A 267 -16.13 20.12 -9.95
C SER A 267 -15.91 20.58 -8.50
N ALA A 268 -16.96 21.17 -7.90
CA ALA A 268 -16.90 21.59 -6.49
C ALA A 268 -16.55 20.42 -5.54
N VAL A 269 -17.07 19.23 -5.83
CA VAL A 269 -16.78 17.99 -5.07
C VAL A 269 -15.30 17.59 -5.21
N ALA A 270 -14.78 17.55 -6.44
CA ALA A 270 -13.38 17.21 -6.69
C ALA A 270 -12.43 18.22 -6.02
N ARG A 271 -12.75 19.51 -6.09
CA ARG A 271 -11.97 20.58 -5.46
C ARG A 271 -11.96 20.46 -3.93
N ARG A 272 -13.12 20.14 -3.32
CA ARG A 272 -13.20 19.85 -1.87
C ARG A 272 -12.33 18.65 -1.49
N GLN A 273 -12.44 17.55 -2.23
CA GLN A 273 -11.65 16.34 -1.97
C GLN A 273 -10.13 16.58 -2.07
N LEU A 274 -9.69 17.37 -3.07
CA LEU A 274 -8.27 17.73 -3.19
C LEU A 274 -7.81 18.64 -2.03
N ARG A 275 -8.64 19.56 -1.54
CA ARG A 275 -8.29 20.35 -0.35
C ARG A 275 -8.11 19.48 0.90
N ILE A 276 -9.00 18.50 1.10
CA ILE A 276 -8.84 17.50 2.18
C ILE A 276 -7.53 16.74 2.00
N SER A 277 -7.25 16.25 0.80
CA SER A 277 -6.00 15.53 0.50
C SER A 277 -4.75 16.39 0.73
N LEU A 278 -4.81 17.69 0.40
CA LEU A 278 -3.69 18.62 0.66
C LEU A 278 -3.40 18.72 2.17
N LEU A 279 -4.44 18.98 2.97
CA LEU A 279 -4.30 19.09 4.42
C LEU A 279 -3.81 17.78 5.04
N ALA A 280 -4.34 16.64 4.58
CA ALA A 280 -3.90 15.34 5.05
C ALA A 280 -2.43 15.06 4.71
N ASN A 281 -1.99 15.32 3.47
CA ASN A 281 -0.58 15.13 3.10
C ASN A 281 0.36 16.01 3.93
N GLN A 282 -0.03 17.24 4.25
CA GLN A 282 0.75 18.14 5.12
C GLN A 282 0.80 17.62 6.56
N ALA A 283 -0.33 17.17 7.11
CA ALA A 283 -0.40 16.60 8.45
C ALA A 283 0.42 15.31 8.57
N LEU A 284 0.30 14.41 7.59
CA LEU A 284 1.09 13.17 7.51
C LEU A 284 2.59 13.45 7.41
N GLY A 285 3.00 14.41 6.60
CA GLY A 285 4.40 14.83 6.54
C GLY A 285 4.93 15.33 7.88
N THR A 286 4.12 16.06 8.64
CA THR A 286 4.46 16.53 9.99
C THR A 286 4.56 15.37 10.99
N GLU A 287 3.60 14.44 10.97
CA GLU A 287 3.60 13.24 11.81
C GLU A 287 4.82 12.36 11.52
N TRP A 288 5.18 12.22 10.24
CA TRP A 288 6.36 11.50 9.78
C TRP A 288 7.65 12.08 10.37
N GLN A 289 7.80 13.40 10.31
CA GLN A 289 8.94 14.11 10.89
C GLN A 289 8.98 14.05 12.42
N ALA A 290 7.82 13.94 13.07
CA ALA A 290 7.72 13.85 14.52
C ALA A 290 8.20 12.50 15.10
N GLY A 291 8.52 11.51 14.24
CA GLY A 291 9.08 10.22 14.62
C GLY A 291 8.09 9.30 15.34
N GLY A 292 6.79 9.55 15.21
CA GLY A 292 5.73 8.66 15.71
C GLY A 292 5.46 7.47 14.82
N LEU A 293 5.88 7.60 13.56
CA LEU A 293 5.76 6.62 12.49
C LEU A 293 7.12 6.05 12.08
N ARG A 294 7.10 4.83 11.60
CA ARG A 294 8.23 4.17 10.96
C ARG A 294 7.74 3.47 9.69
N LEU A 295 8.32 3.78 8.53
CA LEU A 295 8.18 2.91 7.38
C LEU A 295 9.21 1.79 7.48
N GLY A 296 8.74 0.54 7.42
CA GLY A 296 9.61 -0.62 7.54
C GLY A 296 9.37 -1.67 6.49
N PHE A 297 10.44 -2.38 6.14
CA PHE A 297 10.40 -3.58 5.33
C PHE A 297 10.70 -4.78 6.24
N LEU A 298 9.71 -5.64 6.41
CA LEU A 298 9.83 -6.87 7.19
C LEU A 298 9.81 -8.07 6.26
N ARG A 299 10.55 -9.11 6.62
CA ARG A 299 10.43 -10.42 6.01
C ARG A 299 10.38 -11.50 7.09
N PHE A 300 9.37 -12.34 6.99
CA PHE A 300 9.18 -13.49 7.85
C PHE A 300 9.35 -14.78 7.04
N GLU A 301 9.87 -15.83 7.65
CA GLU A 301 9.98 -17.17 7.06
C GLU A 301 9.18 -18.18 7.88
N LEU A 302 8.40 -19.02 7.20
CA LEU A 302 7.65 -20.14 7.80
C LEU A 302 8.61 -21.27 8.13
N ARG A 303 8.63 -21.69 9.42
CA ARG A 303 9.48 -22.77 9.93
C ARG A 303 8.84 -24.14 9.80
#